data_4a14761bd28b056d8e8558ac459acc90
#
_entry.id   4a14761bd28b056d8e8558ac459acc90
#
_cell.length_a   1.000
_cell.length_b   1.000
_cell.length_c   1.000
_cell.angle_alpha   90.00
_cell.angle_beta   90.00
_cell.angle_gamma   90.00
#
_symmetry.space_group_name_H-M   'P 1'
#
loop_
_entity.id
_entity.type
_entity.pdbx_description
1 polymer ?
#
loop_
_entity_poly.entity_id
_entity_poly.type
_entity_poly.pdbx_seq_one_letter_code
_entity_poly.pdbx_strand_id
1 'polypeptide(L)'
;MSRIGIIAALPAEAKCLYSKKLKAGLPVEIQQDVFLCLSGIGHESALIAAKKLTALKVNALISWGVAGAIDKSVNSGDIILANSIANESNRYSTSENWLSRVSEHIRSTRMVSIGGIASSNEICASTTDKLHLLQKTGALAVDMESAAIAETATANNLDLLVIRTISDDAGTVIPEAILKHTNNLGQPRIFNFMLSCIMNPNQIRKIFSLASGYKKGLASLSEISQVLNDRHFLYSVS
;
A
#
# COMPACT_ATOMS: atom_id res chain seq x y z
N MET A 1 -25.01 -7.17 -7.57
CA MET A 1 -23.94 -6.17 -7.86
C MET A 1 -22.79 -6.44 -6.93
N SER A 2 -21.57 -6.37 -7.43
CA SER A 2 -20.37 -6.66 -6.62
C SER A 2 -19.99 -5.42 -5.80
N ARG A 3 -19.87 -5.58 -4.50
CA ARG A 3 -19.43 -4.52 -3.59
C ARG A 3 -17.95 -4.64 -3.33
N ILE A 4 -17.21 -3.55 -3.45
CA ILE A 4 -15.75 -3.51 -3.27
C ILE A 4 -15.41 -2.66 -2.06
N GLY A 5 -14.55 -3.18 -1.18
CA GLY A 5 -13.94 -2.44 -0.10
C GLY A 5 -12.48 -2.12 -0.40
N ILE A 6 -12.10 -0.85 -0.35
CA ILE A 6 -10.72 -0.40 -0.57
C ILE A 6 -10.16 0.09 0.77
N ILE A 7 -8.94 -0.33 1.10
CA ILE A 7 -8.24 0.10 2.30
C ILE A 7 -6.96 0.82 1.88
N ALA A 8 -6.83 2.07 2.33
CA ALA A 8 -5.63 2.88 2.20
C ALA A 8 -5.13 3.28 3.58
N ALA A 9 -3.84 3.19 3.83
CA ALA A 9 -3.26 3.50 5.13
C ALA A 9 -3.09 5.00 5.35
N LEU A 10 -2.70 5.72 4.30
CA LEU A 10 -2.32 7.13 4.38
C LEU A 10 -3.36 8.04 3.71
N PRO A 11 -3.58 9.26 4.26
CA PRO A 11 -4.45 10.24 3.62
C PRO A 11 -4.07 10.59 2.18
N ALA A 12 -2.76 10.60 1.86
CA ALA A 12 -2.27 10.87 0.51
C ALA A 12 -2.62 9.75 -0.48
N GLU A 13 -2.58 8.49 -0.04
CA GLU A 13 -2.99 7.32 -0.85
C GLU A 13 -4.49 7.33 -1.11
N ALA A 14 -5.28 7.56 -0.06
CA ALA A 14 -6.73 7.66 -0.17
C ALA A 14 -7.15 8.82 -1.09
N LYS A 15 -6.39 9.93 -1.09
CA LYS A 15 -6.65 11.10 -1.93
C LYS A 15 -6.47 10.81 -3.43
N CYS A 16 -5.70 9.81 -3.80
CA CYS A 16 -5.61 9.35 -5.20
C CYS A 16 -6.95 8.78 -5.71
N LEU A 17 -7.81 8.28 -4.83
CA LEU A 17 -9.12 7.71 -5.16
C LEU A 17 -10.28 8.69 -4.88
N TYR A 18 -10.15 9.53 -3.87
CA TYR A 18 -11.24 10.38 -3.40
C TYR A 18 -10.71 11.70 -2.83
N SER A 19 -11.06 12.80 -3.47
CA SER A 19 -10.51 14.14 -3.17
C SER A 19 -10.97 14.76 -1.85
N LYS A 20 -12.11 14.30 -1.29
CA LYS A 20 -12.64 14.84 -0.04
C LYS A 20 -11.89 14.27 1.18
N LYS A 21 -11.91 15.01 2.28
CA LYS A 21 -11.27 14.59 3.54
C LYS A 21 -11.99 13.39 4.13
N LEU A 22 -11.26 12.34 4.45
CA LEU A 22 -11.75 11.15 5.13
C LEU A 22 -11.43 11.21 6.63
N LYS A 23 -12.30 10.62 7.43
CA LYS A 23 -12.03 10.34 8.84
C LYS A 23 -11.50 8.92 8.96
N ALA A 24 -10.37 8.76 9.63
CA ALA A 24 -9.75 7.43 9.82
C ALA A 24 -10.72 6.45 10.48
N GLY A 25 -10.73 5.22 9.99
CA GLY A 25 -11.55 4.13 10.50
C GLY A 25 -13.03 4.21 10.14
N LEU A 26 -13.47 5.16 9.30
CA LEU A 26 -14.85 5.23 8.82
C LEU A 26 -14.90 4.94 7.32
N PRO A 27 -15.56 3.84 6.87
CA PRO A 27 -15.80 3.59 5.46
C PRO A 27 -16.71 4.67 4.85
N VAL A 28 -16.39 5.10 3.63
CA VAL A 28 -17.17 6.06 2.85
C VAL A 28 -17.41 5.47 1.47
N GLU A 29 -18.65 5.50 1.00
CA GLU A 29 -18.98 5.14 -0.37
C GLU A 29 -18.50 6.25 -1.30
N ILE A 30 -17.52 5.93 -2.15
CA ILE A 30 -16.87 6.88 -3.08
C ILE A 30 -17.46 6.81 -4.47
N GLN A 31 -18.09 5.68 -4.80
CA GLN A 31 -18.78 5.37 -6.03
C GLN A 31 -19.82 4.29 -5.70
N GLN A 32 -20.83 4.07 -6.54
CA GLN A 32 -21.86 3.05 -6.32
C GLN A 32 -21.20 1.68 -6.01
N ASP A 33 -21.53 1.11 -4.84
CA ASP A 33 -21.01 -0.17 -4.33
C ASP A 33 -19.47 -0.23 -4.15
N VAL A 34 -18.76 0.92 -4.15
CA VAL A 34 -17.32 1.03 -3.87
C VAL A 34 -17.09 1.85 -2.61
N PHE A 35 -16.52 1.22 -1.59
CA PHE A 35 -16.29 1.80 -0.28
C PHE A 35 -14.80 1.97 -0.02
N LEU A 36 -14.39 3.14 0.40
CA LEU A 36 -13.02 3.46 0.80
C LEU A 36 -12.93 3.66 2.30
N CYS A 37 -11.96 3.00 2.94
CA CYS A 37 -11.64 3.18 4.35
C CYS A 37 -10.18 3.62 4.50
N LEU A 38 -9.97 4.79 5.11
CA LEU A 38 -8.66 5.24 5.57
C LEU A 38 -8.35 4.52 6.89
N SER A 39 -7.40 3.58 6.90
CA SER A 39 -7.11 2.79 8.10
C SER A 39 -6.19 3.49 9.10
N GLY A 40 -5.15 4.14 8.64
CA GLY A 40 -3.91 4.42 9.36
C GLY A 40 -2.89 3.30 9.12
N ILE A 41 -1.65 3.53 9.54
CA ILE A 41 -0.52 2.63 9.34
C ILE A 41 -0.63 1.40 10.25
N GLY A 42 -0.21 0.27 9.72
CA GLY A 42 0.07 -0.96 10.44
C GLY A 42 -1.06 -1.98 10.49
N HIS A 43 -0.68 -3.19 10.87
CA HIS A 43 -1.50 -4.39 10.84
C HIS A 43 -2.85 -4.22 11.55
N GLU A 44 -2.84 -3.74 12.80
CA GLU A 44 -4.06 -3.62 13.60
C GLU A 44 -5.06 -2.62 13.01
N SER A 45 -4.57 -1.46 12.54
CA SER A 45 -5.39 -0.44 11.88
C SER A 45 -6.05 -0.98 10.61
N ALA A 46 -5.29 -1.71 9.80
CA ALA A 46 -5.76 -2.34 8.58
C ALA A 46 -6.79 -3.45 8.86
N LEU A 47 -6.57 -4.26 9.90
CA LEU A 47 -7.50 -5.30 10.34
C LEU A 47 -8.86 -4.72 10.76
N ILE A 48 -8.84 -3.63 11.53
CA ILE A 48 -10.08 -2.94 11.96
C ILE A 48 -10.82 -2.37 10.74
N ALA A 49 -10.10 -1.76 9.80
CA ALA A 49 -10.69 -1.22 8.58
C ALA A 49 -11.31 -2.32 7.69
N ALA A 50 -10.60 -3.43 7.50
CA ALA A 50 -11.08 -4.58 6.74
C ALA A 50 -12.36 -5.17 7.36
N LYS A 51 -12.40 -5.37 8.69
CA LYS A 51 -13.60 -5.84 9.40
C LYS A 51 -14.79 -4.90 9.25
N LYS A 52 -14.57 -3.57 9.24
CA LYS A 52 -15.66 -2.61 9.01
C LYS A 52 -16.20 -2.68 7.57
N LEU A 53 -15.35 -2.91 6.60
CA LEU A 53 -15.78 -3.10 5.22
C LEU A 53 -16.54 -4.42 5.03
N THR A 54 -16.08 -5.52 5.65
CA THR A 54 -16.82 -6.80 5.60
C THR A 54 -18.20 -6.69 6.23
N ALA A 55 -18.37 -5.88 7.28
CA ALA A 55 -19.70 -5.59 7.87
C ALA A 55 -20.65 -4.89 6.88
N LEU A 56 -20.14 -4.21 5.84
CA LEU A 56 -20.92 -3.65 4.74
C LEU A 56 -21.25 -4.68 3.66
N LYS A 57 -20.92 -5.98 3.88
CA LYS A 57 -21.16 -7.07 2.95
C LYS A 57 -20.48 -6.86 1.59
N VAL A 58 -19.22 -6.40 1.60
CA VAL A 58 -18.41 -6.36 0.39
C VAL A 58 -18.08 -7.79 -0.08
N ASN A 59 -17.91 -7.96 -1.39
CA ASN A 59 -17.53 -9.23 -2.01
C ASN A 59 -16.02 -9.34 -2.24
N ALA A 60 -15.33 -8.20 -2.22
CA ALA A 60 -13.91 -8.11 -2.51
C ALA A 60 -13.24 -7.00 -1.70
N LEU A 61 -11.94 -7.19 -1.42
CA LEU A 61 -11.09 -6.19 -0.79
C LEU A 61 -9.92 -5.81 -1.70
N ILE A 62 -9.60 -4.51 -1.70
CA ILE A 62 -8.38 -3.97 -2.31
C ILE A 62 -7.49 -3.40 -1.23
N SER A 63 -6.24 -3.88 -1.15
CA SER A 63 -5.18 -3.21 -0.42
C SER A 63 -4.51 -2.21 -1.35
N TRP A 64 -4.62 -0.92 -1.04
CA TRP A 64 -4.24 0.20 -1.89
C TRP A 64 -3.23 1.10 -1.23
N GLY A 65 -2.07 1.34 -1.85
CA GLY A 65 -1.08 2.25 -1.28
C GLY A 65 0.32 2.13 -1.89
N VAL A 66 1.28 2.71 -1.18
CA VAL A 66 2.70 2.60 -1.51
C VAL A 66 3.38 1.47 -0.73
N ALA A 67 4.58 1.08 -1.16
CA ALA A 67 5.43 0.09 -0.49
C ALA A 67 6.91 0.43 -0.70
N GLY A 68 7.78 0.00 0.20
CA GLY A 68 9.23 0.08 0.00
C GLY A 68 9.74 -1.10 -0.84
N ALA A 69 10.60 -0.86 -1.82
CA ALA A 69 11.26 -1.94 -2.54
C ALA A 69 12.20 -2.72 -1.62
N ILE A 70 12.20 -4.06 -1.73
CA ILE A 70 13.20 -4.92 -1.10
C ILE A 70 14.03 -5.68 -2.15
N ASP A 71 13.51 -5.80 -3.38
CA ASP A 71 14.23 -6.32 -4.54
C ASP A 71 14.73 -5.15 -5.41
N LYS A 72 15.94 -5.29 -5.96
CA LYS A 72 16.58 -4.28 -6.83
C LYS A 72 15.98 -4.22 -8.25
N SER A 73 15.13 -5.17 -8.61
CA SER A 73 14.45 -5.19 -9.90
C SER A 73 13.34 -4.15 -10.03
N VAL A 74 12.92 -3.54 -8.91
CA VAL A 74 11.87 -2.52 -8.87
C VAL A 74 12.39 -1.23 -8.24
N ASN A 75 11.91 -0.08 -8.75
CA ASN A 75 12.36 1.25 -8.40
C ASN A 75 11.20 2.17 -8.03
N SER A 76 11.50 3.31 -7.39
CA SER A 76 10.49 4.31 -6.99
C SER A 76 9.62 4.77 -8.17
N GLY A 77 8.34 4.58 -8.04
CA GLY A 77 7.31 4.86 -9.04
C GLY A 77 6.84 3.62 -9.82
N ASP A 78 7.52 2.47 -9.70
CA ASP A 78 7.06 1.23 -10.32
C ASP A 78 5.77 0.72 -9.67
N ILE A 79 4.97 0.02 -10.47
CA ILE A 79 3.68 -0.55 -10.04
C ILE A 79 3.86 -2.03 -9.79
N ILE A 80 3.39 -2.50 -8.64
CA ILE A 80 3.30 -3.91 -8.29
C ILE A 80 1.85 -4.31 -8.12
N LEU A 81 1.43 -5.34 -8.84
CA LEU A 81 0.24 -6.11 -8.54
C LEU A 81 0.67 -7.38 -7.82
N ALA A 82 0.30 -7.52 -6.56
CA ALA A 82 0.75 -8.66 -5.79
C ALA A 82 -0.02 -9.93 -6.16
N ASN A 83 0.71 -11.00 -6.43
CA ASN A 83 0.16 -12.35 -6.56
C ASN A 83 0.17 -13.11 -5.23
N SER A 84 0.99 -12.66 -4.28
CA SER A 84 1.08 -13.25 -2.94
C SER A 84 1.46 -12.22 -1.90
N ILE A 85 1.02 -12.45 -0.66
CA ILE A 85 1.39 -11.67 0.51
C ILE A 85 2.01 -12.63 1.52
N ALA A 86 3.17 -12.27 2.08
CA ALA A 86 3.84 -13.07 3.10
C ALA A 86 4.12 -12.22 4.35
N ASN A 87 3.78 -12.73 5.52
CA ASN A 87 4.28 -12.23 6.79
C ASN A 87 5.19 -13.28 7.45
N GLU A 88 5.53 -13.11 8.72
CA GLU A 88 6.42 -14.04 9.43
C GLU A 88 5.89 -15.47 9.49
N SER A 89 4.57 -15.66 9.56
CA SER A 89 3.93 -16.93 9.87
C SER A 89 3.07 -17.49 8.74
N ASN A 90 2.56 -16.63 7.88
CA ASN A 90 1.55 -16.99 6.89
C ASN A 90 1.90 -16.47 5.50
N ARG A 91 1.34 -17.16 4.49
CA ARG A 91 1.34 -16.71 3.10
C ARG A 91 -0.09 -16.77 2.56
N TYR A 92 -0.48 -15.70 1.87
CA TYR A 92 -1.81 -15.55 1.27
C TYR A 92 -1.67 -15.32 -0.24
N SER A 93 -2.63 -15.80 -1.02
CA SER A 93 -2.72 -15.54 -2.46
C SER A 93 -3.76 -14.46 -2.73
N THR A 94 -3.57 -13.71 -3.80
CA THR A 94 -4.58 -12.81 -4.36
C THR A 94 -5.47 -13.53 -5.37
N SER A 95 -6.58 -12.89 -5.78
CA SER A 95 -7.50 -13.45 -6.77
C SER A 95 -6.88 -13.38 -8.17
N GLU A 96 -6.42 -14.51 -8.69
CA GLU A 96 -5.67 -14.61 -9.94
C GLU A 96 -6.43 -14.04 -11.14
N ASN A 97 -7.71 -14.39 -11.29
CA ASN A 97 -8.55 -13.87 -12.38
C ASN A 97 -8.72 -12.34 -12.32
N TRP A 98 -8.85 -11.78 -11.13
CA TRP A 98 -8.96 -10.34 -10.95
C TRP A 98 -7.64 -9.63 -11.22
N LEU A 99 -6.54 -10.19 -10.69
CA LEU A 99 -5.19 -9.71 -10.93
C LEU A 99 -4.86 -9.67 -12.42
N SER A 100 -5.17 -10.74 -13.15
CA SER A 100 -4.92 -10.82 -14.60
C SER A 100 -5.65 -9.73 -15.36
N ARG A 101 -6.96 -9.56 -15.14
CA ARG A 101 -7.77 -8.51 -15.79
C ARG A 101 -7.23 -7.10 -15.51
N VAL A 102 -6.91 -6.83 -14.25
CA VAL A 102 -6.36 -5.51 -13.84
C VAL A 102 -4.97 -5.30 -14.46
N SER A 103 -4.14 -6.34 -14.46
CA SER A 103 -2.81 -6.31 -15.08
C SER A 103 -2.86 -5.99 -16.58
N GLU A 104 -3.71 -6.67 -17.33
CA GLU A 104 -3.90 -6.42 -18.77
C GLU A 104 -4.32 -4.98 -19.03
N HIS A 105 -5.23 -4.47 -18.20
CA HIS A 105 -5.75 -3.14 -18.37
C HIS A 105 -4.70 -2.06 -18.06
N ILE A 106 -3.95 -2.20 -16.97
CA ILE A 106 -2.90 -1.23 -16.60
C ILE A 106 -1.72 -1.31 -17.59
N ARG A 107 -1.34 -2.51 -18.06
CA ARG A 107 -0.24 -2.69 -19.03
C ARG A 107 -0.45 -1.98 -20.35
N SER A 108 -1.66 -1.65 -20.71
CA SER A 108 -1.94 -0.83 -21.89
C SER A 108 -1.38 0.61 -21.77
N THR A 109 -1.09 1.06 -20.54
CA THR A 109 -0.63 2.41 -20.24
C THR A 109 0.70 2.47 -19.50
N ARG A 110 1.05 1.41 -18.73
CA ARG A 110 2.22 1.38 -17.84
C ARG A 110 2.82 -0.02 -17.69
N MET A 111 4.13 -0.05 -17.40
CA MET A 111 4.81 -1.28 -16.96
C MET A 111 4.33 -1.67 -15.56
N VAL A 112 3.96 -2.92 -15.40
CA VAL A 112 3.48 -3.51 -14.15
C VAL A 112 4.29 -4.76 -13.84
N SER A 113 4.81 -4.84 -12.64
CA SER A 113 5.44 -6.05 -12.11
C SER A 113 4.42 -6.88 -11.34
N ILE A 114 4.41 -8.19 -11.57
CA ILE A 114 3.64 -9.14 -10.77
C ILE A 114 4.62 -9.87 -9.86
N GLY A 115 4.35 -9.84 -8.53
CA GLY A 115 5.23 -10.49 -7.55
C GLY A 115 4.68 -10.42 -6.14
N GLY A 116 5.43 -10.97 -5.18
CA GLY A 116 5.04 -10.99 -3.77
C GLY A 116 5.19 -9.63 -3.08
N ILE A 117 4.36 -9.41 -2.05
CA ILE A 117 4.54 -8.35 -1.04
C ILE A 117 4.87 -9.02 0.30
N ALA A 118 5.96 -8.60 0.94
CA ALA A 118 6.21 -8.89 2.34
C ALA A 118 5.43 -7.90 3.21
N SER A 119 4.74 -8.37 4.24
CA SER A 119 4.04 -7.47 5.16
C SER A 119 4.68 -7.59 6.55
N SER A 120 5.23 -6.48 7.04
CA SER A 120 5.97 -6.40 8.29
C SER A 120 5.20 -5.60 9.33
N ASN A 121 5.31 -6.00 10.61
CA ASN A 121 4.75 -5.24 11.72
C ASN A 121 5.60 -4.01 12.07
N GLU A 122 6.85 -3.98 11.62
CA GLU A 122 7.79 -2.88 11.85
C GLU A 122 8.24 -2.26 10.52
N ILE A 123 8.63 -0.99 10.59
CA ILE A 123 9.17 -0.29 9.43
C ILE A 123 10.52 -0.92 9.04
N CYS A 124 10.61 -1.42 7.82
CA CYS A 124 11.84 -1.97 7.25
C CYS A 124 12.79 -0.83 6.88
N ALA A 125 13.56 -0.34 7.87
CA ALA A 125 14.30 0.91 7.77
C ALA A 125 15.70 0.77 7.16
N SER A 126 16.34 -0.39 7.32
CA SER A 126 17.71 -0.63 6.86
C SER A 126 17.77 -1.51 5.62
N THR A 127 18.86 -1.40 4.86
CA THR A 127 19.12 -2.30 3.73
C THR A 127 19.34 -3.75 4.16
N THR A 128 19.80 -3.98 5.38
CA THR A 128 19.97 -5.31 5.97
C THR A 128 18.60 -5.97 6.22
N ASP A 129 17.65 -5.22 6.81
CA ASP A 129 16.28 -5.71 7.05
C ASP A 129 15.58 -6.03 5.73
N LYS A 130 15.74 -5.15 4.73
CA LYS A 130 15.21 -5.35 3.38
C LYS A 130 15.77 -6.63 2.73
N LEU A 131 17.09 -6.84 2.82
CA LEU A 131 17.74 -8.04 2.28
C LEU A 131 17.26 -9.31 3.01
N HIS A 132 17.13 -9.26 4.32
CA HIS A 132 16.63 -10.39 5.11
C HIS A 132 15.18 -10.75 4.72
N LEU A 133 14.31 -9.75 4.56
CA LEU A 133 12.93 -9.97 4.09
C LEU A 133 12.91 -10.55 2.67
N LEU A 134 13.74 -10.04 1.76
CA LEU A 134 13.85 -10.57 0.41
C LEU A 134 14.24 -12.06 0.42
N GLN A 135 15.27 -12.42 1.19
CA GLN A 135 15.74 -13.80 1.30
C GLN A 135 14.67 -14.73 1.90
N LYS A 136 13.92 -14.25 2.90
CA LYS A 136 12.88 -15.02 3.59
C LYS A 136 11.63 -15.21 2.72
N THR A 137 11.23 -14.20 1.97
CA THR A 137 9.92 -14.16 1.31
C THR A 137 9.97 -14.28 -0.20
N GLY A 138 11.05 -13.86 -0.84
CA GLY A 138 11.15 -13.70 -2.30
C GLY A 138 10.26 -12.57 -2.83
N ALA A 139 9.79 -11.67 -1.98
CA ALA A 139 8.89 -10.59 -2.34
C ALA A 139 9.65 -9.44 -3.04
N LEU A 140 8.93 -8.67 -3.86
CA LEU A 140 9.48 -7.48 -4.54
C LEU A 140 9.53 -6.25 -3.62
N ALA A 141 8.54 -6.13 -2.74
CA ALA A 141 8.41 -4.97 -1.86
C ALA A 141 7.82 -5.34 -0.50
N VAL A 142 7.86 -4.38 0.44
CA VAL A 142 7.36 -4.52 1.80
C VAL A 142 6.35 -3.42 2.13
N ASP A 143 5.28 -3.81 2.83
CA ASP A 143 4.30 -2.91 3.44
C ASP A 143 4.01 -3.32 4.91
N MET A 144 2.99 -2.71 5.53
CA MET A 144 2.62 -2.98 6.92
C MET A 144 1.15 -3.39 7.09
N GLU A 145 0.37 -3.49 6.01
CA GLU A 145 -1.08 -3.63 6.04
C GLU A 145 -1.62 -4.84 5.28
N SER A 146 -0.96 -5.25 4.19
CA SER A 146 -1.52 -6.24 3.25
C SER A 146 -1.79 -7.59 3.90
N ALA A 147 -1.00 -8.02 4.88
CA ALA A 147 -1.26 -9.30 5.56
C ALA A 147 -2.56 -9.27 6.37
N ALA A 148 -2.86 -8.18 7.08
CA ALA A 148 -4.11 -8.05 7.84
C ALA A 148 -5.35 -8.04 6.94
N ILE A 149 -5.22 -7.39 5.78
CA ILE A 149 -6.29 -7.34 4.78
C ILE A 149 -6.48 -8.73 4.15
N ALA A 150 -5.39 -9.41 3.81
CA ALA A 150 -5.40 -10.76 3.25
C ALA A 150 -5.98 -11.79 4.23
N GLU A 151 -5.61 -11.72 5.51
CA GLU A 151 -6.20 -12.54 6.57
C GLU A 151 -7.72 -12.36 6.63
N THR A 152 -8.18 -11.11 6.63
CA THR A 152 -9.62 -10.81 6.65
C THR A 152 -10.33 -11.31 5.40
N ALA A 153 -9.74 -11.12 4.22
CA ALA A 153 -10.29 -11.61 2.96
C ALA A 153 -10.44 -13.13 2.96
N THR A 154 -9.38 -13.84 3.36
CA THR A 154 -9.36 -15.30 3.44
C THR A 154 -10.40 -15.82 4.44
N ALA A 155 -10.48 -15.24 5.64
CA ALA A 155 -11.42 -15.65 6.67
C ALA A 155 -12.90 -15.46 6.28
N ASN A 156 -13.18 -14.57 5.33
CA ASN A 156 -14.54 -14.24 4.87
C ASN A 156 -14.82 -14.72 3.43
N ASN A 157 -13.91 -15.49 2.81
CA ASN A 157 -14.00 -15.94 1.40
C ASN A 157 -14.24 -14.78 0.43
N LEU A 158 -13.51 -13.67 0.63
CA LEU A 158 -13.59 -12.49 -0.24
C LEU A 158 -12.45 -12.51 -1.26
N ASP A 159 -12.72 -12.03 -2.46
CA ASP A 159 -11.68 -11.76 -3.43
C ASP A 159 -10.72 -10.68 -2.92
N LEU A 160 -9.44 -10.83 -3.22
CA LEU A 160 -8.39 -9.91 -2.79
C LEU A 160 -7.56 -9.43 -3.99
N LEU A 161 -7.38 -8.12 -4.06
CA LEU A 161 -6.40 -7.48 -4.94
C LEU A 161 -5.47 -6.60 -4.10
N VAL A 162 -4.18 -6.65 -4.40
CA VAL A 162 -3.20 -5.79 -3.73
C VAL A 162 -2.45 -4.99 -4.79
N ILE A 163 -2.57 -3.67 -4.71
CA ILE A 163 -1.93 -2.70 -5.61
C ILE A 163 -0.96 -1.87 -4.78
N ARG A 164 0.32 -1.90 -5.17
CA ARG A 164 1.37 -1.09 -4.56
C ARG A 164 2.14 -0.32 -5.62
N THR A 165 2.53 0.89 -5.28
CA THR A 165 3.54 1.64 -6.03
C THR A 165 4.76 1.87 -5.16
N ILE A 166 5.94 1.80 -5.74
CA ILE A 166 7.17 1.86 -4.96
C ILE A 166 7.45 3.30 -4.52
N SER A 167 7.64 3.50 -3.21
CA SER A 167 7.98 4.79 -2.58
C SER A 167 9.46 4.99 -2.38
N ASP A 168 10.23 3.91 -2.23
CA ASP A 168 11.66 3.95 -1.96
C ASP A 168 12.36 2.69 -2.47
N ASP A 169 13.55 2.86 -3.00
CA ASP A 169 14.32 1.78 -3.61
C ASP A 169 14.93 0.85 -2.56
N ALA A 170 15.29 -0.38 -2.95
CA ALA A 170 15.87 -1.39 -2.06
C ALA A 170 17.14 -0.92 -1.34
N GLY A 171 17.92 -0.03 -1.93
CA GLY A 171 19.12 0.58 -1.34
C GLY A 171 18.85 1.75 -0.41
N THR A 172 17.60 2.19 -0.28
CA THR A 172 17.26 3.37 0.53
C THR A 172 17.15 3.02 2.01
N VAL A 173 17.84 3.79 2.86
CA VAL A 173 17.74 3.72 4.32
C VAL A 173 16.79 4.81 4.80
N ILE A 174 15.81 4.44 5.61
CA ILE A 174 14.85 5.39 6.20
C ILE A 174 15.53 6.11 7.38
N PRO A 175 15.65 7.46 7.36
CA PRO A 175 16.25 8.20 8.44
C PRO A 175 15.49 8.07 9.76
N GLU A 176 16.22 7.99 10.88
CA GLU A 176 15.63 7.95 12.24
C GLU A 176 14.68 9.12 12.52
N ALA A 177 14.96 10.31 11.93
CA ALA A 177 14.11 11.47 12.07
C ALA A 177 12.67 11.21 11.59
N ILE A 178 12.49 10.40 10.55
CA ILE A 178 11.16 10.00 10.05
C ILE A 178 10.54 9.01 11.02
N LEU A 179 11.29 8.01 11.47
CA LEU A 179 10.78 6.96 12.37
C LEU A 179 10.29 7.53 13.70
N LYS A 180 11.02 8.50 14.28
CA LYS A 180 10.71 9.07 15.60
C LYS A 180 9.62 10.14 15.59
N HIS A 181 9.39 10.80 14.44
CA HIS A 181 8.57 12.01 14.37
C HIS A 181 7.35 11.90 13.45
N THR A 182 6.90 10.70 13.17
CA THR A 182 5.70 10.43 12.35
C THR A 182 4.57 9.91 13.24
N ASN A 183 3.34 10.36 12.99
CA ASN A 183 2.15 9.82 13.67
C ASN A 183 1.60 8.59 12.92
N ASN A 184 0.58 7.93 13.48
CA ASN A 184 -0.05 6.72 12.90
C ASN A 184 -0.75 6.96 11.54
N LEU A 185 -0.83 8.21 11.08
CA LEU A 185 -1.31 8.58 9.75
C LEU A 185 -0.17 9.00 8.81
N GLY A 186 1.09 8.71 9.17
CA GLY A 186 2.25 9.04 8.36
C GLY A 186 2.57 10.55 8.27
N GLN A 187 1.93 11.37 9.12
CA GLN A 187 2.15 12.82 9.10
C GLN A 187 3.31 13.18 10.03
N PRO A 188 4.29 13.97 9.54
CA PRO A 188 5.41 14.41 10.40
C PRO A 188 4.91 15.33 11.51
N ARG A 189 5.46 15.15 12.70
CA ARG A 189 5.36 16.13 13.80
C ARG A 189 6.33 17.26 13.48
N ILE A 190 5.87 18.24 12.71
CA ILE A 190 6.67 19.24 11.97
C ILE A 190 7.75 19.88 12.83
N PHE A 191 7.45 20.29 14.05
CA PHE A 191 8.42 20.97 14.92
C PHE A 191 9.62 20.06 15.28
N ASN A 192 9.35 18.84 15.77
CA ASN A 192 10.40 17.91 16.17
C ASN A 192 11.19 17.39 14.95
N PHE A 193 10.51 17.24 13.83
CA PHE A 193 11.14 16.86 12.55
C PHE A 193 12.11 17.94 12.05
N MET A 194 11.70 19.22 12.05
CA MET A 194 12.56 20.34 11.68
C MET A 194 13.80 20.44 12.58
N LEU A 195 13.60 20.32 13.90
CA LEU A 195 14.71 20.34 14.86
C LEU A 195 15.71 19.20 14.60
N SER A 196 15.21 17.99 14.33
CA SER A 196 16.07 16.83 14.00
C SER A 196 16.84 17.03 12.68
N CYS A 197 16.25 17.69 11.69
CA CYS A 197 16.91 18.04 10.44
C CYS A 197 18.05 19.06 10.64
N ILE A 198 17.83 20.06 11.49
CA ILE A 198 18.84 21.08 11.81
C ILE A 198 20.04 20.44 12.53
N MET A 199 19.78 19.53 13.46
CA MET A 199 20.84 18.83 14.22
C MET A 199 21.61 17.82 13.38
N ASN A 200 21.05 17.31 12.27
CA ASN A 200 21.67 16.27 11.44
C ASN A 200 21.55 16.60 9.94
N PRO A 201 22.33 17.58 9.43
CA PRO A 201 22.22 18.05 8.04
C PRO A 201 22.51 16.96 7.00
N ASN A 202 23.30 15.95 7.34
CA ASN A 202 23.56 14.80 6.46
C ASN A 202 22.32 13.93 6.18
N GLN A 203 21.29 14.02 7.02
CA GLN A 203 20.01 13.32 6.79
C GLN A 203 19.11 14.05 5.78
N ILE A 204 19.34 15.32 5.53
CA ILE A 204 18.50 16.16 4.66
C ILE A 204 18.45 15.58 3.24
N ARG A 205 19.59 15.18 2.66
CA ARG A 205 19.64 14.56 1.33
C ARG A 205 18.83 13.27 1.26
N LYS A 206 18.92 12.41 2.30
CA LYS A 206 18.18 11.16 2.39
C LYS A 206 16.66 11.41 2.50
N ILE A 207 16.26 12.43 3.25
CA ILE A 207 14.88 12.85 3.41
C ILE A 207 14.31 13.35 2.07
N PHE A 208 15.07 14.18 1.33
CA PHE A 208 14.65 14.64 0.00
C PHE A 208 14.53 13.50 -1.01
N SER A 209 15.45 12.56 -1.01
CA SER A 209 15.38 11.36 -1.86
C SER A 209 14.12 10.55 -1.56
N LEU A 210 13.83 10.28 -0.28
CA LEU A 210 12.64 9.58 0.17
C LEU A 210 11.35 10.33 -0.23
N ALA A 211 11.30 11.64 0.01
CA ALA A 211 10.17 12.47 -0.38
C ALA A 211 9.94 12.47 -1.90
N SER A 212 11.03 12.50 -2.70
CA SER A 212 10.95 12.38 -4.16
C SER A 212 10.41 11.02 -4.60
N GLY A 213 10.92 9.93 -4.03
CA GLY A 213 10.45 8.58 -4.33
C GLY A 213 8.98 8.38 -3.94
N TYR A 214 8.60 8.82 -2.74
CA TYR A 214 7.21 8.80 -2.29
C TYR A 214 6.27 9.59 -3.23
N LYS A 215 6.71 10.78 -3.69
CA LYS A 215 5.95 11.57 -4.66
C LYS A 215 5.79 10.85 -6.00
N LYS A 216 6.82 10.15 -6.49
CA LYS A 216 6.73 9.31 -7.69
C LYS A 216 5.72 8.16 -7.49
N GLY A 217 5.80 7.46 -6.35
CA GLY A 217 4.86 6.41 -6.00
C GLY A 217 3.41 6.91 -6.00
N LEU A 218 3.13 8.04 -5.33
CA LEU A 218 1.78 8.64 -5.32
C LEU A 218 1.32 9.08 -6.71
N ALA A 219 2.21 9.59 -7.57
CA ALA A 219 1.87 9.96 -8.94
C ALA A 219 1.43 8.72 -9.74
N SER A 220 2.19 7.63 -9.67
CA SER A 220 1.82 6.36 -10.30
C SER A 220 0.51 5.79 -9.73
N LEU A 221 0.31 5.88 -8.41
CA LEU A 221 -0.92 5.46 -7.76
C LEU A 221 -2.14 6.27 -8.25
N SER A 222 -1.98 7.59 -8.41
CA SER A 222 -3.02 8.47 -8.95
C SER A 222 -3.36 8.14 -10.41
N GLU A 223 -2.37 7.83 -11.23
CA GLU A 223 -2.60 7.40 -12.63
C GLU A 223 -3.37 6.07 -12.68
N ILE A 224 -3.00 5.09 -11.85
CA ILE A 224 -3.73 3.82 -11.77
C ILE A 224 -5.18 4.05 -11.34
N SER A 225 -5.42 4.97 -10.40
CA SER A 225 -6.78 5.26 -9.93
C SER A 225 -7.67 5.78 -11.06
N GLN A 226 -7.15 6.60 -11.95
CA GLN A 226 -7.88 7.10 -13.13
C GLN A 226 -8.23 5.96 -14.09
N VAL A 227 -7.24 5.11 -14.39
CA VAL A 227 -7.44 3.95 -15.26
C VAL A 227 -8.50 2.98 -14.71
N LEU A 228 -8.49 2.73 -13.39
CA LEU A 228 -9.43 1.80 -12.76
C LEU A 228 -10.82 2.41 -12.55
N ASN A 229 -10.93 3.72 -12.23
CA ASN A 229 -12.22 4.40 -12.06
C ASN A 229 -13.09 4.36 -13.31
N ASP A 230 -12.49 4.46 -14.49
CA ASP A 230 -13.21 4.41 -15.77
C ASP A 230 -13.90 3.06 -16.01
N ARG A 231 -13.52 2.01 -15.28
CA ARG A 231 -14.00 0.64 -15.45
C ARG A 231 -14.50 -0.06 -14.17
N HIS A 232 -14.93 0.69 -13.17
CA HIS A 232 -15.46 0.15 -11.90
C HIS A 232 -14.51 -0.88 -11.26
N PHE A 233 -13.18 -0.58 -11.23
CA PHE A 233 -12.13 -1.45 -10.72
C PHE A 233 -12.09 -2.86 -11.36
N LEU A 234 -12.71 -3.00 -12.54
CA LEU A 234 -12.75 -4.23 -13.34
C LEU A 234 -13.15 -5.49 -12.54
N TYR A 235 -13.87 -5.30 -11.44
CA TYR A 235 -14.37 -6.42 -10.66
C TYR A 235 -15.69 -6.91 -11.24
N SER A 236 -15.70 -8.13 -11.79
CA SER A 236 -16.90 -8.88 -12.08
C SER A 236 -16.81 -10.22 -11.37
N VAL A 237 -17.81 -10.54 -10.57
CA VAL A 237 -17.96 -11.91 -10.08
C VAL A 237 -18.20 -12.78 -11.31
N SER A 238 -17.33 -13.76 -11.53
CA SER A 238 -17.53 -14.80 -12.52
C SER A 238 -18.59 -15.77 -12.06
#